data_c6988f40fa88524dcdaaa4d4744fa970
#
_entry.id   c6988f40fa88524dcdaaa4d4744fa970
#
_cell.length_a   1.000
_cell.length_b   1.000
_cell.length_c   1.000
_cell.angle_alpha   90.00
_cell.angle_beta   90.00
_cell.angle_gamma   90.00
#
_symmetry.space_group_name_H-M   'P 1'
#
loop_
_entity.id
_entity.type
_entity.pdbx_description
1 polymer ?
#
loop_
_entity_poly.entity_id
_entity_poly.type
_entity_poly.pdbx_seq_one_letter_code
_entity_poly.pdbx_strand_id
1 'polypeptide(L)'
;MKDLKGELFLKIRASADAVKNGLQGVLSAYDVVDSYGTVCDKGCFDRSITERGTKYTLFYQHDYFEPIGQFNVTDTKASLAIEGSFNTDVQRGREAAALLARGDIDGLSIGFRPIKSFFDKEGIEHFTDVELMEGSFVSFPANPLAHAYIRSEGKRMRPDVRKRILNIDIVKRLTDDEKSELISKLEEAINQIIEGAPSQDKGTESEDDGEVVDEEDVNRAKEMLEMVRSL
;
A
#
# COMPACT_ATOMS: atom_id res chain seq x y z
N MET A 1 -21.84 -0.76 -10.44
CA MET A 1 -20.60 -1.46 -10.08
C MET A 1 -19.46 -0.66 -10.65
N LYS A 2 -18.93 0.32 -9.89
CA LYS A 2 -17.83 1.18 -10.31
C LYS A 2 -16.55 0.70 -9.64
N ASP A 3 -15.67 0.20 -10.43
CA ASP A 3 -14.22 0.29 -10.50
C ASP A 3 -13.40 0.10 -9.21
N LEU A 4 -13.33 -1.15 -8.75
CA LEU A 4 -12.35 -1.65 -7.78
C LEU A 4 -10.90 -1.56 -8.28
N LYS A 5 -10.70 -1.37 -9.57
CA LYS A 5 -9.43 -1.50 -10.29
C LYS A 5 -8.73 -0.17 -10.55
N GLY A 6 -9.47 0.92 -10.72
CA GLY A 6 -8.91 2.25 -10.94
C GLY A 6 -8.24 2.82 -9.69
N GLU A 7 -8.75 2.52 -8.49
CA GLU A 7 -8.21 3.10 -7.26
C GLU A 7 -6.95 2.40 -6.74
N LEU A 8 -6.76 1.11 -7.00
CA LEU A 8 -5.52 0.42 -6.65
C LEU A 8 -4.34 0.86 -7.54
N PHE A 9 -4.62 1.23 -8.80
CA PHE A 9 -3.61 1.69 -9.76
C PHE A 9 -3.46 3.21 -9.85
N LEU A 10 -4.46 3.99 -9.43
CA LEU A 10 -4.55 5.43 -9.78
C LEU A 10 -3.99 6.40 -8.74
N LYS A 11 -3.52 5.95 -7.59
CA LYS A 11 -2.87 6.83 -6.60
C LYS A 11 -1.37 6.62 -6.44
N ILE A 12 -0.71 6.02 -7.43
CA ILE A 12 0.76 6.06 -7.55
C ILE A 12 1.19 7.28 -8.40
N ARG A 13 0.32 8.19 -8.77
CA ARG A 13 0.73 9.48 -9.34
C ARG A 13 1.15 10.40 -8.20
N ALA A 14 2.47 10.53 -8.07
CA ALA A 14 3.10 11.53 -7.22
C ALA A 14 2.57 12.94 -7.57
N SER A 15 2.09 13.68 -6.57
CA SER A 15 2.13 15.13 -6.64
C SER A 15 3.60 15.57 -6.58
N ALA A 16 3.97 16.60 -7.33
CA ALA A 16 5.35 17.08 -7.54
C ALA A 16 6.11 17.59 -6.30
N ASP A 17 5.56 17.43 -5.11
CA ASP A 17 6.23 17.76 -3.85
C ASP A 17 6.61 16.47 -3.11
N ALA A 18 7.65 15.79 -3.61
CA ALA A 18 8.22 14.64 -2.93
C ALA A 18 8.87 15.09 -1.63
N VAL A 19 8.22 14.78 -0.53
CA VAL A 19 8.80 14.93 0.79
C VAL A 19 9.97 13.95 0.90
N LYS A 20 11.17 14.46 1.12
CA LYS A 20 12.47 13.75 1.16
C LYS A 20 12.53 12.54 2.12
N ASN A 21 11.48 12.27 2.88
CA ASN A 21 11.34 11.18 3.86
C ASN A 21 9.90 10.65 3.89
N GLY A 22 9.20 10.72 2.75
CA GLY A 22 7.83 10.27 2.63
C GLY A 22 7.72 8.75 2.73
N LEU A 23 6.65 8.27 3.35
CA LEU A 23 6.27 6.87 3.38
C LEU A 23 4.85 6.69 2.87
N GLN A 24 4.61 5.57 2.23
CA GLN A 24 3.29 5.09 1.84
C GLN A 24 3.16 3.61 2.24
N GLY A 25 1.95 3.11 2.38
CA GLY A 25 1.79 1.70 2.69
C GLY A 25 0.36 1.28 2.98
N VAL A 26 0.24 0.02 3.35
CA VAL A 26 -0.97 -0.58 3.91
C VAL A 26 -0.78 -0.67 5.40
N LEU A 27 -1.65 0.00 6.17
CA LEU A 27 -1.62 -0.03 7.63
C LEU A 27 -2.39 -1.24 8.20
N SER A 28 -3.52 -1.59 7.56
CA SER A 28 -4.30 -2.79 7.87
C SER A 28 -5.05 -3.23 6.62
N ALA A 29 -4.86 -4.46 6.19
CA ALA A 29 -5.69 -5.06 5.14
C ALA A 29 -6.98 -5.60 5.78
N TYR A 30 -8.12 -5.42 5.09
CA TYR A 30 -9.41 -5.92 5.52
C TYR A 30 -9.57 -7.40 5.22
N ASP A 31 -10.42 -8.06 5.99
CA ASP A 31 -10.83 -9.45 5.80
C ASP A 31 -9.65 -10.44 5.76
N VAL A 32 -8.54 -10.09 6.44
CA VAL A 32 -7.34 -10.90 6.57
C VAL A 32 -7.13 -11.27 8.02
N VAL A 33 -7.00 -12.57 8.31
CA VAL A 33 -6.66 -13.06 9.65
C VAL A 33 -5.23 -12.64 10.00
N ASP A 34 -5.09 -11.95 11.10
CA ASP A 34 -3.81 -11.49 11.60
C ASP A 34 -3.11 -12.54 12.50
N SER A 35 -1.92 -12.22 13.01
CA SER A 35 -1.14 -13.12 13.87
C SER A 35 -1.78 -13.41 15.24
N TYR A 36 -2.77 -12.64 15.64
CA TYR A 36 -3.55 -12.85 16.86
C TYR A 36 -4.82 -13.69 16.63
N GLY A 37 -5.10 -14.08 15.38
CA GLY A 37 -6.33 -14.77 15.02
C GLY A 37 -7.53 -13.83 14.96
N THR A 38 -7.30 -12.56 14.64
CA THR A 38 -8.35 -11.54 14.54
C THR A 38 -8.44 -10.95 13.13
N VAL A 39 -9.56 -10.34 12.81
CA VAL A 39 -9.85 -9.74 11.50
C VAL A 39 -10.40 -8.33 11.69
N CYS A 40 -9.85 -7.38 10.97
CA CYS A 40 -10.48 -6.08 10.77
C CYS A 40 -11.43 -6.18 9.57
N ASP A 41 -12.73 -6.17 9.84
CA ASP A 41 -13.74 -6.17 8.78
C ASP A 41 -13.72 -4.82 8.04
N LYS A 42 -14.09 -4.86 6.77
CA LYS A 42 -14.23 -3.64 6.00
C LYS A 42 -15.22 -2.67 6.64
N GLY A 43 -14.80 -1.38 6.77
CA GLY A 43 -15.58 -0.31 7.39
C GLY A 43 -15.41 -0.21 8.90
N CYS A 44 -14.63 -1.10 9.54
CA CYS A 44 -14.42 -1.04 10.98
C CYS A 44 -13.77 0.28 11.47
N PHE A 45 -13.10 1.02 10.60
CA PHE A 45 -12.47 2.31 10.91
C PHE A 45 -13.34 3.52 10.58
N ASP A 46 -14.50 3.37 9.93
CA ASP A 46 -15.33 4.48 9.41
C ASP A 46 -15.70 5.49 10.48
N ARG A 47 -16.19 5.02 11.64
CA ARG A 47 -16.53 5.88 12.75
C ARG A 47 -15.31 6.63 13.29
N SER A 48 -14.21 5.93 13.49
CA SER A 48 -12.96 6.53 14.00
C SER A 48 -12.44 7.63 13.07
N ILE A 49 -12.45 7.39 11.76
CA ILE A 49 -12.03 8.38 10.75
C ILE A 49 -12.98 9.57 10.73
N THR A 50 -14.30 9.33 10.85
CA THR A 50 -15.31 10.40 10.87
C THR A 50 -15.17 11.29 12.10
N GLU A 51 -14.95 10.71 13.29
CA GLU A 51 -14.90 11.43 14.55
C GLU A 51 -13.53 12.10 14.81
N ARG A 52 -12.43 11.45 14.44
CA ARG A 52 -11.06 11.87 14.77
C ARG A 52 -10.29 12.46 13.58
N GLY A 53 -10.82 12.30 12.38
CA GLY A 53 -10.15 12.71 11.13
C GLY A 53 -9.15 11.63 10.65
N THR A 54 -8.38 12.03 9.65
CA THR A 54 -7.47 11.11 8.93
C THR A 54 -6.03 11.16 9.40
N LYS A 55 -5.66 12.14 10.26
CA LYS A 55 -4.27 12.39 10.64
C LYS A 55 -3.92 11.74 11.97
N TYR A 56 -2.84 10.93 11.96
CA TYR A 56 -2.37 10.19 13.13
C TYR A 56 -0.86 10.32 13.31
N THR A 57 -0.40 10.01 14.53
CA THR A 57 1.03 9.92 14.85
C THR A 57 1.57 8.55 14.45
N LEU A 58 2.77 8.54 13.86
CA LEU A 58 3.54 7.33 13.59
C LEU A 58 4.52 7.12 14.73
N PHE A 59 4.43 5.97 15.39
CA PHE A 59 5.34 5.57 16.46
C PHE A 59 6.31 4.48 15.99
N TYR A 60 7.33 4.22 16.82
CA TYR A 60 8.26 3.12 16.64
C TYR A 60 7.92 1.98 17.61
N GLN A 61 7.64 0.77 17.07
CA GLN A 61 7.40 -0.46 17.86
C GLN A 61 6.28 -0.31 18.93
N HIS A 62 5.23 0.47 18.66
CA HIS A 62 4.15 0.78 19.62
C HIS A 62 4.62 1.50 20.90
N ASP A 63 5.80 2.12 20.87
CA ASP A 63 6.28 2.94 21.97
C ASP A 63 5.77 4.38 21.85
N TYR A 64 4.83 4.75 22.69
CA TYR A 64 4.25 6.10 22.72
C TYR A 64 5.25 7.22 23.11
N PHE A 65 6.41 6.86 23.62
CA PHE A 65 7.50 7.80 23.90
C PHE A 65 8.44 8.00 22.70
N GLU A 66 8.26 7.21 21.61
CA GLU A 66 9.07 7.26 20.41
C GLU A 66 8.23 7.65 19.17
N PRO A 67 7.70 8.91 19.11
CA PRO A 67 7.02 9.40 17.93
C PRO A 67 8.05 9.66 16.82
N ILE A 68 7.90 9.00 15.70
CA ILE A 68 8.84 9.05 14.56
C ILE A 68 8.31 9.77 13.34
N GLY A 69 7.04 10.22 13.37
CA GLY A 69 6.44 10.90 12.23
C GLY A 69 4.94 11.05 12.33
N GLN A 70 4.33 11.32 11.18
CA GLN A 70 2.89 11.48 11.02
C GLN A 70 2.44 10.86 9.70
N PHE A 71 1.18 10.44 9.66
CA PHE A 71 0.54 9.95 8.44
C PHE A 71 -0.92 10.34 8.37
N ASN A 72 -1.47 10.29 7.16
CA ASN A 72 -2.90 10.35 6.90
C ASN A 72 -3.36 8.96 6.45
N VAL A 73 -4.55 8.58 6.89
CA VAL A 73 -5.20 7.35 6.45
C VAL A 73 -6.15 7.64 5.29
N THR A 74 -6.26 6.67 4.40
CA THR A 74 -7.28 6.61 3.36
C THR A 74 -7.93 5.24 3.42
N ASP A 75 -9.25 5.23 3.70
CA ASP A 75 -10.02 4.00 3.59
C ASP A 75 -10.18 3.63 2.11
N THR A 76 -9.69 2.44 1.75
CA THR A 76 -9.85 1.86 0.42
C THR A 76 -10.82 0.67 0.50
N LYS A 77 -11.15 0.06 -0.64
CA LYS A 77 -12.01 -1.13 -0.61
C LYS A 77 -11.34 -2.36 0.02
N ALA A 78 -10.00 -2.42 0.00
CA ALA A 78 -9.23 -3.59 0.42
C ALA A 78 -8.43 -3.36 1.72
N SER A 79 -8.20 -2.10 2.11
CA SER A 79 -7.30 -1.80 3.21
C SER A 79 -7.46 -0.39 3.74
N LEU A 80 -6.99 -0.16 4.94
CA LEU A 80 -6.63 1.16 5.44
C LEU A 80 -5.22 1.49 4.93
N ALA A 81 -5.13 2.34 3.91
CA ALA A 81 -3.87 2.80 3.34
C ALA A 81 -3.35 4.02 4.08
N ILE A 82 -2.04 4.24 4.04
CA ILE A 82 -1.41 5.43 4.63
C ILE A 82 -0.51 6.17 3.64
N GLU A 83 -0.42 7.47 3.87
CA GLU A 83 0.58 8.36 3.30
C GLU A 83 1.08 9.31 4.37
N GLY A 84 2.40 9.41 4.54
CA GLY A 84 2.98 10.21 5.61
C GLY A 84 4.46 10.49 5.42
N SER A 85 5.10 10.87 6.52
CA SER A 85 6.55 11.11 6.52
C SER A 85 7.16 10.80 7.88
N PHE A 86 8.42 10.37 7.85
CA PHE A 86 9.26 10.33 9.05
C PHE A 86 9.69 11.75 9.45
N ASN A 87 9.70 12.01 10.76
CA ASN A 87 10.29 13.21 11.32
C ASN A 87 11.80 13.00 11.49
N THR A 88 12.60 13.46 10.53
CA THR A 88 14.05 13.30 10.55
C THR A 88 14.78 14.30 11.46
N ASP A 89 14.07 15.21 12.11
CA ASP A 89 14.66 16.08 13.14
C ASP A 89 14.89 15.32 14.46
N VAL A 90 14.13 14.24 14.70
CA VAL A 90 14.38 13.33 15.83
C VAL A 90 15.25 12.16 15.42
N GLN A 91 16.07 11.68 16.36
CA GLN A 91 17.03 10.60 16.08
C GLN A 91 16.33 9.33 15.59
N ARG A 92 15.33 8.86 16.31
CA ARG A 92 14.59 7.62 15.98
C ARG A 92 13.86 7.73 14.62
N GLY A 93 13.37 8.90 14.25
CA GLY A 93 12.77 9.13 12.94
C GLY A 93 13.77 8.98 11.78
N ARG A 94 15.01 9.48 11.95
CA ARG A 94 16.10 9.28 10.97
C ARG A 94 16.49 7.80 10.84
N GLU A 95 16.61 7.11 11.97
CA GLU A 95 16.94 5.68 12.01
C GLU A 95 15.85 4.85 11.33
N ALA A 96 14.57 5.10 11.63
CA ALA A 96 13.44 4.42 11.02
C ALA A 96 13.37 4.64 9.50
N ALA A 97 13.59 5.89 9.04
CA ALA A 97 13.65 6.20 7.62
C ALA A 97 14.79 5.45 6.92
N ALA A 98 15.97 5.34 7.55
CA ALA A 98 17.11 4.59 7.03
C ALA A 98 16.81 3.08 6.95
N LEU A 99 16.18 2.50 7.98
CA LEU A 99 15.79 1.08 8.01
C LEU A 99 14.80 0.76 6.90
N LEU A 100 13.79 1.62 6.68
CA LEU A 100 12.85 1.45 5.58
C LEU A 100 13.53 1.59 4.21
N ALA A 101 14.39 2.59 4.04
CA ALA A 101 15.10 2.82 2.78
C ALA A 101 15.99 1.63 2.38
N ARG A 102 16.62 0.96 3.36
CA ARG A 102 17.39 -0.27 3.15
C ARG A 102 16.50 -1.52 3.01
N GLY A 103 15.26 -1.44 3.51
CA GLY A 103 14.36 -2.57 3.64
C GLY A 103 14.71 -3.55 4.73
N ASP A 104 15.42 -3.09 5.75
CA ASP A 104 15.72 -3.89 6.94
C ASP A 104 14.45 -4.09 7.78
N ILE A 105 13.57 -3.08 7.82
CA ILE A 105 12.24 -3.12 8.40
C ILE A 105 11.28 -2.42 7.43
N ASP A 106 10.12 -3.01 7.20
CA ASP A 106 9.05 -2.45 6.37
C ASP A 106 7.64 -2.64 6.97
N GLY A 107 7.54 -3.29 8.14
CA GLY A 107 6.26 -3.61 8.77
C GLY A 107 5.55 -2.38 9.31
N LEU A 108 4.22 -2.38 9.17
CA LEU A 108 3.30 -1.46 9.81
C LEU A 108 2.34 -2.21 10.73
N SER A 109 1.87 -1.56 11.75
CA SER A 109 0.89 -2.10 12.68
C SER A 109 -0.02 -0.99 13.20
N ILE A 110 -1.23 -1.34 13.64
CA ILE A 110 -2.18 -0.43 14.25
C ILE A 110 -2.25 -0.59 15.75
N GLY A 111 -2.36 0.54 16.47
CA GLY A 111 -2.88 0.56 17.82
C GLY A 111 -4.33 1.02 17.81
N PHE A 112 -5.24 0.22 18.33
CA PHE A 112 -6.66 0.52 18.32
C PHE A 112 -7.35 0.03 19.58
N ARG A 113 -8.56 0.54 19.85
CA ARG A 113 -9.46 0.06 20.88
C ARG A 113 -10.69 -0.58 20.23
N PRO A 114 -10.97 -1.87 20.47
CA PRO A 114 -12.19 -2.50 20.01
C PRO A 114 -13.43 -1.83 20.59
N ILE A 115 -14.46 -1.59 19.77
CA ILE A 115 -15.75 -1.06 20.17
C ILE A 115 -16.84 -2.10 19.93
N LYS A 116 -16.79 -2.78 18.77
CA LYS A 116 -17.69 -3.88 18.43
C LYS A 116 -16.93 -4.99 17.76
N SER A 117 -17.18 -6.21 18.22
CA SER A 117 -16.65 -7.41 17.60
C SER A 117 -17.66 -8.56 17.72
N PHE A 118 -17.43 -9.61 16.96
CA PHE A 118 -18.10 -10.90 17.08
C PHE A 118 -17.12 -12.03 16.76
N PHE A 119 -17.43 -13.23 17.21
CA PHE A 119 -16.69 -14.43 16.83
C PHE A 119 -17.42 -15.18 15.71
N ASP A 120 -16.69 -15.58 14.69
CA ASP A 120 -17.23 -16.46 13.65
C ASP A 120 -17.32 -17.93 14.13
N LYS A 121 -17.70 -18.84 13.22
CA LYS A 121 -17.85 -20.28 13.53
C LYS A 121 -16.52 -20.98 13.76
N GLU A 122 -15.44 -20.44 13.21
CA GLU A 122 -14.07 -20.90 13.36
C GLU A 122 -13.39 -20.38 14.63
N GLY A 123 -14.08 -19.46 15.37
CA GLY A 123 -13.58 -18.83 16.59
C GLY A 123 -12.65 -17.64 16.31
N ILE A 124 -12.66 -17.10 15.10
CA ILE A 124 -11.92 -15.89 14.72
C ILE A 124 -12.72 -14.67 15.18
N GLU A 125 -12.07 -13.73 15.85
CA GLU A 125 -12.69 -12.48 16.26
C GLU A 125 -12.66 -11.45 15.13
N HIS A 126 -13.85 -10.98 14.73
CA HIS A 126 -14.05 -9.96 13.72
C HIS A 126 -14.34 -8.61 14.37
N PHE A 127 -13.50 -7.62 14.14
CA PHE A 127 -13.73 -6.25 14.57
C PHE A 127 -14.55 -5.50 13.52
N THR A 128 -15.77 -5.11 13.88
CA THR A 128 -16.69 -4.36 13.01
C THR A 128 -16.71 -2.86 13.30
N ASP A 129 -16.20 -2.44 14.47
CA ASP A 129 -16.04 -1.04 14.86
C ASP A 129 -14.87 -0.91 15.83
N VAL A 130 -13.88 -0.10 15.46
CA VAL A 130 -12.69 0.16 16.28
C VAL A 130 -12.40 1.66 16.36
N GLU A 131 -11.78 2.07 17.46
CA GLU A 131 -11.18 3.39 17.57
C GLU A 131 -9.68 3.27 17.24
N LEU A 132 -9.30 3.79 16.08
CA LEU A 132 -7.88 3.86 15.67
C LEU A 132 -7.17 4.89 16.56
N MET A 133 -6.13 4.45 17.24
CA MET A 133 -5.34 5.29 18.15
C MET A 133 -4.08 5.81 17.50
N GLU A 134 -3.35 4.93 16.78
CA GLU A 134 -2.06 5.23 16.18
C GLU A 134 -1.71 4.20 15.09
N GLY A 135 -0.63 4.48 14.35
CA GLY A 135 0.08 3.51 13.53
C GLY A 135 1.54 3.45 13.95
N SER A 136 2.12 2.28 13.85
CA SER A 136 3.51 2.06 14.21
C SER A 136 4.30 1.40 13.11
N PHE A 137 5.57 1.82 13.01
CA PHE A 137 6.60 1.15 12.21
C PHE A 137 7.21 0.03 13.07
N VAL A 138 7.05 -1.22 12.63
CA VAL A 138 7.34 -2.40 13.45
C VAL A 138 8.17 -3.44 12.72
N SER A 139 8.94 -4.23 13.48
CA SER A 139 9.69 -5.36 12.94
C SER A 139 8.78 -6.54 12.57
N PHE A 140 7.69 -6.75 13.31
CA PHE A 140 6.76 -7.87 13.14
C PHE A 140 5.32 -7.36 13.09
N PRO A 141 4.79 -7.07 11.89
CA PRO A 141 3.41 -6.64 11.73
C PRO A 141 2.43 -7.76 12.12
N ALA A 142 1.36 -7.40 12.84
CA ALA A 142 0.29 -8.35 13.15
C ALA A 142 -0.45 -8.77 11.87
N ASN A 143 -0.87 -7.80 11.06
CA ASN A 143 -1.46 -8.06 9.76
C ASN A 143 -0.35 -8.34 8.74
N PRO A 144 -0.30 -9.53 8.10
CA PRO A 144 0.81 -9.94 7.22
C PRO A 144 0.92 -9.10 5.94
N LEU A 145 -0.06 -8.24 5.68
CA LEU A 145 -0.10 -7.34 4.52
C LEU A 145 0.20 -5.88 4.88
N ALA A 146 0.45 -5.59 6.15
CA ALA A 146 0.71 -4.24 6.64
C ALA A 146 2.19 -3.88 6.44
N HIS A 147 2.50 -3.23 5.31
CA HIS A 147 3.85 -2.85 4.93
C HIS A 147 3.94 -1.41 4.43
N ALA A 148 5.09 -0.79 4.71
CA ALA A 148 5.47 0.53 4.23
C ALA A 148 6.51 0.47 3.11
N TYR A 149 6.57 1.54 2.34
CA TYR A 149 7.64 1.79 1.38
C TYR A 149 7.95 3.29 1.32
N ILE A 150 9.20 3.62 0.97
CA ILE A 150 9.60 5.02 0.77
C ILE A 150 8.92 5.57 -0.47
N ARG A 151 8.27 6.72 -0.30
CA ARG A 151 7.84 7.54 -1.43
C ARG A 151 9.08 8.25 -2.00
N SER A 152 9.61 7.75 -3.11
CA SER A 152 10.72 8.42 -3.81
C SER A 152 10.25 8.90 -5.17
N GLU A 153 10.61 10.14 -5.52
CA GLU A 153 10.51 10.59 -6.91
C GLU A 153 11.33 9.65 -7.80
N GLY A 154 10.66 8.99 -8.74
CA GLY A 154 11.32 8.20 -9.79
C GLY A 154 12.08 6.95 -9.35
N LYS A 155 12.18 6.61 -8.06
CA LYS A 155 12.76 5.33 -7.60
C LYS A 155 11.65 4.33 -7.27
N ARG A 156 11.66 3.25 -7.99
CA ARG A 156 10.67 2.18 -8.00
C ARG A 156 10.64 1.38 -6.70
N MET A 157 9.45 1.03 -6.27
CA MET A 157 9.23 0.03 -5.23
C MET A 157 10.01 -1.24 -5.56
N ARG A 158 10.73 -1.79 -4.58
CA ARG A 158 11.47 -3.05 -4.80
C ARG A 158 10.52 -4.17 -5.22
N PRO A 159 10.94 -5.06 -6.13
CA PRO A 159 10.08 -6.12 -6.68
C PRO A 159 9.50 -7.07 -5.62
N ASP A 160 10.24 -7.33 -4.55
CA ASP A 160 9.81 -8.17 -3.44
C ASP A 160 8.71 -7.53 -2.59
N VAL A 161 8.78 -6.21 -2.35
CA VAL A 161 7.72 -5.44 -1.68
C VAL A 161 6.48 -5.35 -2.56
N ARG A 162 6.67 -5.15 -3.87
CA ARG A 162 5.59 -5.13 -4.84
C ARG A 162 4.85 -6.47 -4.93
N LYS A 163 5.56 -7.60 -4.86
CA LYS A 163 4.96 -8.94 -4.81
C LYS A 163 4.14 -9.16 -3.53
N ARG A 164 4.56 -8.60 -2.40
CA ARG A 164 3.81 -8.68 -1.13
C ARG A 164 2.54 -7.84 -1.14
N ILE A 165 2.56 -6.65 -1.76
CA ILE A 165 1.40 -5.75 -1.85
C ILE A 165 0.39 -6.23 -2.91
N LEU A 166 0.85 -6.82 -4.00
CA LEU A 166 0.03 -7.52 -5.01
C LEU A 166 -0.27 -8.95 -4.55
N ASN A 167 -0.83 -9.06 -3.39
CA ASN A 167 -0.94 -10.29 -2.65
C ASN A 167 -1.57 -11.44 -3.45
N ILE A 168 -0.77 -12.46 -3.65
CA ILE A 168 -1.16 -13.76 -4.20
C ILE A 168 -2.47 -14.27 -3.57
N ASP A 169 -2.69 -14.04 -2.28
CA ASP A 169 -3.87 -14.49 -1.57
C ASP A 169 -5.14 -13.69 -1.91
N ILE A 170 -5.04 -12.40 -2.24
CA ILE A 170 -6.19 -11.63 -2.77
C ILE A 170 -6.55 -12.12 -4.16
N VAL A 171 -5.56 -12.32 -5.04
CA VAL A 171 -5.81 -12.83 -6.40
C VAL A 171 -6.36 -14.26 -6.36
N LYS A 172 -5.90 -15.11 -5.45
CA LYS A 172 -6.43 -16.47 -5.25
C LYS A 172 -7.89 -16.51 -4.79
N ARG A 173 -8.37 -15.47 -4.11
CA ARG A 173 -9.76 -15.36 -3.66
C ARG A 173 -10.71 -14.76 -4.70
N LEU A 174 -10.18 -14.23 -5.81
CA LEU A 174 -10.99 -13.77 -6.92
C LEU A 174 -11.66 -14.94 -7.61
N THR A 175 -12.90 -14.75 -8.01
CA THR A 175 -13.59 -15.68 -8.91
C THR A 175 -12.91 -15.71 -10.28
N ASP A 176 -13.17 -16.74 -11.07
CA ASP A 176 -12.58 -16.87 -12.41
C ASP A 176 -12.99 -15.71 -13.33
N ASP A 177 -14.22 -15.17 -13.17
CA ASP A 177 -14.68 -13.99 -13.89
C ASP A 177 -13.90 -12.73 -13.47
N GLU A 178 -13.67 -12.53 -12.17
CA GLU A 178 -12.89 -11.40 -11.66
C GLU A 178 -11.41 -11.48 -12.05
N LYS A 179 -10.82 -12.69 -12.08
CA LYS A 179 -9.46 -12.92 -12.60
C LYS A 179 -9.38 -12.58 -14.08
N SER A 180 -10.33 -13.05 -14.88
CA SER A 180 -10.39 -12.81 -16.32
C SER A 180 -10.51 -11.31 -16.62
N GLU A 181 -11.35 -10.60 -15.87
CA GLU A 181 -11.49 -9.15 -16.01
C GLU A 181 -10.19 -8.41 -15.58
N LEU A 182 -9.50 -8.87 -14.52
CA LEU A 182 -8.22 -8.30 -14.07
C LEU A 182 -7.14 -8.48 -15.15
N ILE A 183 -7.05 -9.68 -15.73
CA ILE A 183 -6.14 -10.01 -16.83
C ILE A 183 -6.38 -9.08 -18.02
N SER A 184 -7.64 -8.95 -18.47
CA SER A 184 -8.00 -8.09 -19.61
C SER A 184 -7.59 -6.63 -19.40
N LYS A 185 -7.79 -6.09 -18.19
CA LYS A 185 -7.40 -4.70 -17.88
C LYS A 185 -5.89 -4.52 -17.76
N LEU A 186 -5.15 -5.53 -17.30
CA LEU A 186 -3.69 -5.50 -17.30
C LEU A 186 -3.15 -5.53 -18.73
N GLU A 187 -3.72 -6.35 -19.61
CA GLU A 187 -3.37 -6.40 -21.02
C GLU A 187 -3.62 -5.07 -21.73
N GLU A 188 -4.79 -4.47 -21.50
CA GLU A 188 -5.12 -3.16 -22.04
C GLU A 188 -4.14 -2.07 -21.58
N ALA A 189 -3.81 -2.05 -20.29
CA ALA A 189 -2.84 -1.10 -19.74
C ALA A 189 -1.43 -1.29 -20.33
N ILE A 190 -0.98 -2.55 -20.50
CA ILE A 190 0.29 -2.89 -21.13
C ILE A 190 0.31 -2.40 -22.59
N ASN A 191 -0.75 -2.63 -23.34
CA ASN A 191 -0.85 -2.21 -24.74
C ASN A 191 -0.85 -0.68 -24.87
N GLN A 192 -1.55 0.04 -24.00
CA GLN A 192 -1.52 1.51 -23.98
C GLN A 192 -0.11 2.05 -23.69
N ILE A 193 0.65 1.39 -22.81
CA ILE A 193 2.04 1.74 -22.53
C ILE A 193 2.93 1.49 -23.75
N ILE A 194 2.74 0.37 -24.45
CA ILE A 194 3.52 0.02 -25.65
C ILE A 194 3.19 0.94 -26.83
N GLU A 195 1.92 1.26 -27.04
CA GLU A 195 1.47 2.13 -28.14
C GLU A 195 1.79 3.62 -27.89
N GLY A 196 1.87 4.05 -26.62
CA GLY A 196 2.26 5.41 -26.24
C GLY A 196 3.77 5.66 -26.22
N ALA A 197 4.61 4.63 -26.40
CA ALA A 197 6.06 4.79 -26.45
C ALA A 197 6.47 5.46 -27.78
N PRO A 198 7.20 6.60 -27.75
CA PRO A 198 7.66 7.26 -29.00
C PRO A 198 8.61 6.33 -29.74
N SER A 199 8.30 6.07 -31.01
CA SER A 199 9.20 5.35 -31.93
C SER A 199 10.54 6.06 -31.98
N GLN A 200 11.60 5.31 -31.67
CA GLN A 200 12.98 5.80 -31.82
C GLN A 200 13.26 6.09 -33.30
N ASP A 201 12.98 7.31 -33.77
CA ASP A 201 13.57 7.85 -34.97
C ASP A 201 14.41 9.09 -34.60
N LYS A 202 15.62 9.09 -35.14
CA LYS A 202 16.71 10.01 -34.78
C LYS A 202 16.42 11.42 -35.24
N GLY A 203 16.59 12.38 -34.36
CA GLY A 203 17.00 13.74 -34.70
C GLY A 203 15.94 14.80 -34.45
N THR A 204 16.10 15.47 -33.38
CA THR A 204 16.04 16.90 -33.08
C THR A 204 15.63 17.12 -31.62
N GLU A 205 16.49 17.82 -30.89
CA GLU A 205 16.28 18.28 -29.52
C GLU A 205 15.05 19.21 -29.47
N SER A 206 14.01 18.77 -28.78
CA SER A 206 13.00 19.66 -28.19
C SER A 206 12.75 19.14 -26.80
N GLU A 207 13.04 19.99 -25.81
CA GLU A 207 12.71 19.79 -24.40
C GLU A 207 11.17 19.74 -24.28
N ASP A 208 10.62 18.52 -24.28
CA ASP A 208 9.27 18.24 -23.86
C ASP A 208 9.38 17.08 -22.87
N ASP A 209 9.01 17.30 -21.60
CA ASP A 209 9.06 16.35 -20.49
C ASP A 209 8.02 15.22 -20.65
N GLY A 210 7.97 14.60 -21.81
CA GLY A 210 7.22 13.36 -22.07
C GLY A 210 7.87 12.19 -21.34
N GLU A 211 7.13 11.60 -20.40
CA GLU A 211 7.51 10.46 -19.57
C GLU A 211 7.93 9.29 -20.49
N VAL A 212 9.23 9.03 -20.57
CA VAL A 212 9.78 7.90 -21.34
C VAL A 212 9.46 6.62 -20.58
N VAL A 213 8.50 5.86 -21.07
CA VAL A 213 8.22 4.49 -20.58
C VAL A 213 9.40 3.61 -21.00
N ASP A 214 10.15 3.09 -20.04
CA ASP A 214 11.27 2.23 -20.36
C ASP A 214 10.83 0.76 -20.60
N GLU A 215 11.65 0.03 -21.35
CA GLU A 215 11.43 -1.38 -21.70
C GLU A 215 11.30 -2.27 -20.44
N GLU A 216 11.88 -1.86 -19.33
CA GLU A 216 11.84 -2.55 -18.04
C GLU A 216 10.44 -2.44 -17.39
N ASP A 217 9.71 -1.34 -17.58
CA ASP A 217 8.33 -1.18 -17.10
C ASP A 217 7.37 -2.09 -17.85
N VAL A 218 7.53 -2.19 -19.16
CA VAL A 218 6.75 -3.11 -20.00
C VAL A 218 7.00 -4.58 -19.60
N ASN A 219 8.25 -4.96 -19.41
CA ASN A 219 8.60 -6.32 -19.01
C ASN A 219 8.04 -6.69 -17.63
N ARG A 220 8.06 -5.77 -16.70
CA ARG A 220 7.46 -5.98 -15.37
C ARG A 220 5.95 -6.11 -15.40
N ALA A 221 5.27 -5.32 -16.22
CA ALA A 221 3.83 -5.45 -16.37
C ALA A 221 3.46 -6.82 -16.96
N LYS A 222 4.26 -7.33 -17.91
CA LYS A 222 4.12 -8.68 -18.46
C LYS A 222 4.36 -9.77 -17.42
N GLU A 223 5.38 -9.63 -16.57
CA GLU A 223 5.62 -10.58 -15.47
C GLU A 223 4.45 -10.64 -14.47
N MET A 224 3.83 -9.49 -14.18
CA MET A 224 2.63 -9.44 -13.34
C MET A 224 1.45 -10.14 -13.99
N LEU A 225 1.24 -9.94 -15.28
CA LEU A 225 0.20 -10.60 -16.06
C LEU A 225 0.36 -12.12 -16.02
N GLU A 226 1.58 -12.61 -16.27
CA GLU A 226 1.88 -14.05 -16.21
C GLU A 226 1.67 -14.64 -14.80
N MET A 227 2.01 -13.88 -13.76
CA MET A 227 1.76 -14.31 -12.38
C MET A 227 0.25 -14.46 -12.10
N VAL A 228 -0.58 -13.49 -12.53
CA VAL A 228 -2.05 -13.57 -12.34
C VAL A 228 -2.64 -14.74 -13.13
N ARG A 229 -2.14 -15.03 -14.34
CA ARG A 229 -2.58 -16.18 -15.16
C ARG A 229 -2.22 -17.53 -14.54
N SER A 230 -1.14 -17.58 -13.74
CA SER A 230 -0.66 -18.83 -13.11
C SER A 230 -1.37 -19.17 -11.79
N LEU A 231 -2.24 -18.31 -11.30
CA LEU A 231 -2.99 -18.45 -10.05
C LEU A 231 -4.44 -18.90 -10.29
#